data_571ff1bc4dddcce2e73c844541f69dd4
#
_entry.id   571ff1bc4dddcce2e73c844541f69dd4
#
_cell.length_a   1.000
_cell.length_b   1.000
_cell.length_c   1.000
_cell.angle_alpha   90.00
_cell.angle_beta   90.00
_cell.angle_gamma   90.00
#
_symmetry.space_group_name_H-M   'P 1'
#
loop_
_entity.id
_entity.type
_entity.pdbx_description
1 polymer ?
#
loop_
_entity_poly.entity_id
_entity_poly.type
_entity_poly.pdbx_seq_one_letter_code
_entity_poly.pdbx_strand_id
1 'polypeptide(L)'
;FTLAGANNKANYNARVDKVTTGTTKIERTFLNGEIANNIVGFNLVLKDSVDKDRHGLEGMLASVNNNYRLQLHRRGLLLDYKNWRSDSTGYVQFGKDGLLAKEFKLEQDRQRLFVNSLTDTPNGPIQVEMDSLNLRPLVAIAADSMLVGGVLAGKVVLQNYTQTNPAFTGD
;
A
#
# COMPACT_ATOMS: atom_id res chain seq x y z
N PHE A 1 19.42 -12.86 -0.88
CA PHE A 1 18.44 -13.09 0.19
C PHE A 1 19.13 -13.68 1.40
N THR A 2 18.90 -13.12 2.58
CA THR A 2 19.35 -13.67 3.87
C THR A 2 18.16 -13.80 4.81
N LEU A 3 18.14 -14.89 5.57
CA LEU A 3 17.17 -15.15 6.63
C LEU A 3 17.97 -15.61 7.86
N ALA A 4 17.82 -14.91 8.97
CA ALA A 4 18.45 -15.26 10.24
C ALA A 4 17.41 -15.22 11.36
N GLY A 5 17.31 -16.27 12.16
CA GLY A 5 16.29 -16.37 13.20
C GLY A 5 16.84 -16.90 14.52
N ALA A 6 16.30 -16.39 15.63
CA ALA A 6 16.51 -16.88 16.99
C ALA A 6 15.32 -16.45 17.87
N ASN A 7 14.98 -17.26 18.87
CA ASN A 7 13.98 -16.92 19.90
C ASN A 7 12.61 -16.50 19.33
N ASN A 8 12.04 -17.25 18.40
CA ASN A 8 10.76 -16.98 17.73
C ASN A 8 10.73 -15.67 16.91
N LYS A 9 11.90 -15.14 16.56
CA LYS A 9 12.06 -13.99 15.67
C LYS A 9 12.94 -14.40 14.49
N ALA A 10 12.62 -13.88 13.32
CA ALA A 10 13.44 -14.03 12.13
C ALA A 10 13.59 -12.68 11.44
N ASN A 11 14.83 -12.31 11.12
CA ASN A 11 15.11 -11.15 10.28
C ASN A 11 15.32 -11.62 8.85
N TYR A 12 14.83 -10.87 7.92
CA TYR A 12 14.99 -11.14 6.49
C TYR A 12 15.50 -9.92 5.74
N ASN A 13 16.27 -10.17 4.71
CA ASN A 13 16.79 -9.15 3.81
C ASN A 13 16.83 -9.72 2.39
N ALA A 14 16.27 -8.99 1.45
CA ALA A 14 16.31 -9.30 0.03
C ALA A 14 16.74 -8.06 -0.76
N ARG A 15 17.60 -8.27 -1.74
CA ARG A 15 18.03 -7.25 -2.68
C ARG A 15 17.79 -7.76 -4.09
N VAL A 16 17.21 -6.91 -4.91
CA VAL A 16 17.01 -7.14 -6.34
C VAL A 16 17.69 -6.00 -7.09
N ASP A 17 18.73 -6.30 -7.83
CA ASP A 17 19.44 -5.28 -8.59
C ASP A 17 18.69 -4.90 -9.88
N LYS A 18 18.04 -5.88 -10.51
CA LYS A 18 17.21 -5.64 -11.70
C LYS A 18 16.26 -6.80 -11.98
N VAL A 19 14.99 -6.48 -12.22
CA VAL A 19 13.99 -7.40 -12.79
C VAL A 19 13.32 -6.70 -13.97
N THR A 20 13.17 -7.39 -15.09
CA THR A 20 12.45 -6.91 -16.26
C THR A 20 11.30 -7.88 -16.54
N THR A 21 10.07 -7.38 -16.60
CA THR A 21 8.88 -8.14 -16.97
C THR A 21 8.09 -7.34 -17.99
N GLY A 22 8.10 -7.79 -19.23
CA GLY A 22 7.55 -7.01 -20.34
C GLY A 22 8.26 -5.66 -20.48
N THR A 23 7.51 -4.58 -20.39
CA THR A 23 8.02 -3.20 -20.43
C THR A 23 8.38 -2.65 -19.05
N THR A 24 8.00 -3.34 -17.97
CA THR A 24 8.24 -2.88 -16.59
C THR A 24 9.64 -3.29 -16.15
N LYS A 25 10.40 -2.32 -15.69
CA LYS A 25 11.76 -2.50 -15.18
C LYS A 25 11.80 -2.05 -13.72
N ILE A 26 12.10 -3.01 -12.83
CA ILE A 26 12.29 -2.76 -11.41
C ILE A 26 13.79 -2.88 -11.14
N GLU A 27 14.38 -1.82 -10.64
CA GLU A 27 15.81 -1.77 -10.33
C GLU A 27 16.04 -1.35 -8.88
N ARG A 28 17.15 -1.82 -8.30
CA ARG A 28 17.63 -1.42 -6.97
C ARG A 28 16.56 -1.46 -5.88
N THR A 29 15.92 -2.62 -5.79
CA THR A 29 14.87 -2.87 -4.78
C THR A 29 15.48 -3.55 -3.57
N PHE A 30 15.17 -3.03 -2.39
CA PHE A 30 15.56 -3.56 -1.10
C PHE A 30 14.31 -3.87 -0.30
N LEU A 31 14.24 -5.06 0.25
CA LEU A 31 13.19 -5.48 1.16
C LEU A 31 13.83 -6.08 2.40
N ASN A 32 13.56 -5.53 3.55
CA ASN A 32 14.01 -6.05 4.83
C ASN A 32 12.92 -5.96 5.89
N GLY A 33 13.07 -6.73 6.96
CA GLY A 33 12.14 -6.69 8.06
C GLY A 33 12.36 -7.80 9.09
N GLU A 34 11.42 -7.88 10.02
CA GLU A 34 11.39 -8.87 11.09
C GLU A 34 10.06 -9.64 11.06
N ILE A 35 10.13 -10.93 11.31
CA ILE A 35 8.95 -11.79 11.52
C ILE A 35 8.95 -12.18 13.00
N ALA A 36 7.89 -11.84 13.72
CA ALA A 36 7.70 -12.20 15.11
C ALA A 36 6.21 -12.25 15.47
N ASN A 37 5.77 -13.20 16.27
CA ASN A 37 4.42 -13.28 16.82
C ASN A 37 3.30 -13.12 15.78
N ASN A 38 3.38 -13.80 14.64
CA ASN A 38 2.46 -13.71 13.52
C ASN A 38 2.38 -12.30 12.84
N ILE A 39 3.38 -11.48 13.07
CA ILE A 39 3.53 -10.16 12.45
C ILE A 39 4.78 -10.18 11.58
N VAL A 40 4.64 -9.70 10.36
CA VAL A 40 5.73 -9.41 9.44
C VAL A 40 5.89 -7.89 9.36
N GLY A 41 6.90 -7.35 10.04
CA GLY A 41 7.35 -5.98 9.81
C GLY A 41 8.12 -5.93 8.49
N PHE A 42 7.87 -4.94 7.65
CA PHE A 42 8.54 -4.82 6.35
C PHE A 42 8.96 -3.37 6.06
N ASN A 43 10.06 -3.26 5.35
CA ASN A 43 10.56 -2.02 4.76
C ASN A 43 11.01 -2.32 3.32
N LEU A 44 10.24 -1.83 2.35
CA LEU A 44 10.51 -1.93 0.92
C LEU A 44 11.00 -0.59 0.42
N VAL A 45 12.15 -0.55 -0.24
CA VAL A 45 12.72 0.66 -0.84
C VAL A 45 13.10 0.40 -2.29
N LEU A 46 12.65 1.28 -3.17
CA LEU A 46 13.05 1.31 -4.58
C LEU A 46 13.85 2.59 -4.82
N LYS A 47 15.09 2.42 -5.27
CA LYS A 47 16.00 3.53 -5.56
C LYS A 47 16.02 3.88 -7.04
N ASP A 48 16.39 5.11 -7.32
CA ASP A 48 16.63 5.59 -8.69
C ASP A 48 18.04 5.28 -9.20
N SER A 49 18.37 5.80 -10.38
CA SER A 49 19.66 5.58 -11.04
C SER A 49 20.86 6.19 -10.31
N VAL A 50 20.64 7.15 -9.43
CA VAL A 50 21.69 7.81 -8.63
C VAL A 50 21.68 7.36 -7.17
N ASP A 51 21.06 6.20 -6.89
CA ASP A 51 20.98 5.55 -5.56
C ASP A 51 20.17 6.31 -4.51
N LYS A 52 19.27 7.21 -4.94
CA LYS A 52 18.35 7.91 -4.06
C LYS A 52 17.03 7.15 -3.93
N ASP A 53 16.48 7.09 -2.71
CA ASP A 53 15.19 6.46 -2.45
C ASP A 53 14.08 7.22 -3.19
N ARG A 54 13.43 6.56 -4.14
CA ARG A 54 12.36 7.14 -4.96
C ARG A 54 10.98 6.69 -4.50
N HIS A 55 10.84 5.40 -4.19
CA HIS A 55 9.62 4.83 -3.65
C HIS A 55 9.95 3.99 -2.42
N GLY A 56 9.04 3.95 -1.47
CA GLY A 56 9.20 3.16 -0.27
C GLY A 56 7.85 2.79 0.36
N LEU A 57 7.82 1.64 0.99
CA LEU A 57 6.66 1.16 1.74
C LEU A 57 7.14 0.48 3.02
N GLU A 58 6.76 1.02 4.17
CA GLU A 58 7.12 0.51 5.48
C GLU A 58 5.88 0.32 6.34
N GLY A 59 5.79 -0.83 7.01
CA GLY A 59 4.64 -1.15 7.82
C GLY A 59 4.70 -2.53 8.42
N MET A 60 3.52 -3.02 8.79
CA MET A 60 3.33 -4.33 9.39
C MET A 60 2.20 -5.08 8.68
N LEU A 61 2.38 -6.37 8.51
CA LEU A 61 1.36 -7.32 8.07
C LEU A 61 1.15 -8.33 9.19
N ALA A 62 0.00 -8.28 9.85
CA ALA A 62 -0.38 -9.19 10.91
C ALA A 62 -1.33 -10.27 10.38
N SER A 63 -1.14 -11.53 10.79
CA SER A 63 -2.12 -12.59 10.57
C SER A 63 -3.15 -12.58 11.71
N VAL A 64 -4.42 -12.39 11.36
CA VAL A 64 -5.55 -12.29 12.31
C VAL A 64 -6.72 -13.13 11.79
N ASN A 65 -7.07 -14.22 12.48
CA ASN A 65 -8.23 -15.07 12.15
C ASN A 65 -8.29 -15.50 10.66
N ASN A 66 -7.20 -16.04 10.12
CA ASN A 66 -7.04 -16.44 8.71
C ASN A 66 -7.17 -15.28 7.69
N ASN A 67 -7.05 -14.05 8.15
CA ASN A 67 -6.91 -12.86 7.32
C ASN A 67 -5.57 -12.19 7.57
N TYR A 68 -5.21 -11.25 6.72
CA TYR A 68 -4.04 -10.41 6.85
C TYR A 68 -4.46 -8.97 7.07
N ARG A 69 -3.84 -8.31 8.03
CA ARG A 69 -4.07 -6.90 8.32
C ARG A 69 -2.80 -6.11 8.02
N LEU A 70 -2.90 -5.21 7.06
CA LEU A 70 -1.85 -4.28 6.67
C LEU A 70 -2.03 -2.95 7.41
N GLN A 71 -0.99 -2.51 8.11
CA GLN A 71 -0.87 -1.18 8.69
C GLN A 71 0.42 -0.54 8.23
N LEU A 72 0.36 0.72 7.81
CA LEU A 72 1.55 1.48 7.46
C LEU A 72 2.08 2.24 8.68
N HIS A 73 3.39 2.40 8.76
CA HIS A 73 3.98 3.30 9.71
C HIS A 73 3.64 4.76 9.35
N ARG A 74 3.70 5.66 10.32
CA ARG A 74 3.27 7.06 10.14
C ARG A 74 3.91 7.77 8.95
N ARG A 75 5.13 7.41 8.57
CA ARG A 75 5.85 7.89 7.38
C ARG A 75 6.26 6.73 6.48
N GLY A 76 5.47 5.68 6.50
CA GLY A 76 5.79 4.42 5.83
C GLY A 76 5.51 4.41 4.33
N LEU A 77 5.13 5.52 3.72
CA LEU A 77 4.91 5.59 2.28
C LEU A 77 5.74 6.74 1.68
N LEU A 78 6.63 6.39 0.75
CA LEU A 78 7.38 7.31 -0.09
C LEU A 78 6.97 7.08 -1.54
N LEU A 79 6.47 8.10 -2.21
CA LEU A 79 6.09 8.05 -3.62
C LEU A 79 6.75 9.19 -4.38
N ASP A 80 7.58 8.84 -5.36
CA ASP A 80 8.31 9.79 -6.21
C ASP A 80 8.99 10.90 -5.37
N TYR A 81 9.85 10.46 -4.42
CA TYR A 81 10.62 11.28 -3.47
C TYR A 81 9.80 12.05 -2.43
N LYS A 82 8.48 11.87 -2.37
CA LYS A 82 7.60 12.57 -1.45
C LYS A 82 7.08 11.64 -0.37
N ASN A 83 7.29 12.02 0.89
CA ASN A 83 6.79 11.27 2.04
C ASN A 83 5.30 11.55 2.23
N TRP A 84 4.53 10.48 2.30
CA TRP A 84 3.13 10.48 2.68
C TRP A 84 3.01 10.10 4.15
N ARG A 85 2.12 10.74 4.85
CA ARG A 85 1.77 10.38 6.22
C ARG A 85 0.59 9.44 6.22
N SER A 86 0.71 8.36 6.96
CA SER A 86 -0.39 7.46 7.29
C SER A 86 -0.84 7.67 8.73
N ASP A 87 -2.09 7.40 9.02
CA ASP A 87 -2.52 7.21 10.39
C ASP A 87 -2.11 5.80 10.83
N SER A 88 -1.37 5.71 11.94
CA SER A 88 -0.87 4.42 12.45
C SER A 88 -1.98 3.53 13.04
N THR A 89 -3.20 4.03 13.20
CA THR A 89 -4.36 3.25 13.67
C THR A 89 -5.18 2.66 12.52
N GLY A 90 -5.14 3.31 11.35
CA GLY A 90 -5.83 2.84 10.16
C GLY A 90 -5.23 1.56 9.59
N TYR A 91 -6.06 0.68 9.05
CA TYR A 91 -5.62 -0.58 8.45
C TYR A 91 -6.50 -1.03 7.27
N VAL A 92 -5.91 -1.91 6.46
CA VAL A 92 -6.64 -2.69 5.46
C VAL A 92 -6.50 -4.17 5.81
N GLN A 93 -7.61 -4.86 5.99
CA GLN A 93 -7.66 -6.29 6.22
C GLN A 93 -8.16 -7.00 4.97
N PHE A 94 -7.54 -8.10 4.60
CA PHE A 94 -7.90 -8.91 3.43
C PHE A 94 -7.58 -10.38 3.69
N GLY A 95 -8.26 -11.28 2.98
CA GLY A 95 -8.02 -12.71 3.11
C GLY A 95 -9.28 -13.53 2.90
N LYS A 96 -9.42 -14.61 3.67
CA LYS A 96 -10.52 -15.57 3.51
C LYS A 96 -11.91 -14.94 3.65
N ASP A 97 -12.07 -14.02 4.57
CA ASP A 97 -13.37 -13.41 4.84
C ASP A 97 -13.67 -12.22 3.91
N GLY A 98 -12.66 -11.75 3.16
CA GLY A 98 -12.81 -10.66 2.20
C GLY A 98 -12.00 -9.41 2.58
N LEU A 99 -12.46 -8.25 2.13
CA LEU A 99 -11.79 -6.96 2.28
C LEU A 99 -12.52 -6.07 3.30
N LEU A 100 -11.77 -5.48 4.22
CA LEU A 100 -12.24 -4.49 5.19
C LEU A 100 -11.19 -3.39 5.34
N ALA A 101 -11.56 -2.13 5.18
CA ALA A 101 -10.70 -0.99 5.46
C ALA A 101 -11.25 -0.22 6.67
N LYS A 102 -10.39 0.16 7.59
CA LYS A 102 -10.74 0.97 8.75
C LYS A 102 -9.83 2.18 8.82
N GLU A 103 -10.44 3.35 8.62
CA GLU A 103 -9.79 4.65 8.76
C GLU A 103 -8.41 4.74 8.07
N PHE A 104 -8.25 4.01 6.96
CA PHE A 104 -6.99 4.01 6.22
C PHE A 104 -6.81 5.35 5.51
N LYS A 105 -5.86 6.14 5.99
CA LYS A 105 -5.64 7.52 5.52
C LYS A 105 -4.20 7.74 5.10
N LEU A 106 -4.04 8.39 3.96
CA LEU A 106 -2.75 8.86 3.44
C LEU A 106 -2.83 10.35 3.13
N GLU A 107 -1.85 11.12 3.58
CA GLU A 107 -1.79 12.57 3.37
C GLU A 107 -0.39 13.01 2.92
N GLN A 108 -0.35 13.90 1.93
CA GLN A 108 0.87 14.56 1.47
C GLN A 108 0.53 15.99 1.01
N ASP A 109 1.04 17.00 1.70
CA ASP A 109 0.69 18.42 1.47
C ASP A 109 -0.85 18.63 1.49
N ARG A 110 -1.44 18.96 0.33
CA ARG A 110 -2.89 19.13 0.16
C ARG A 110 -3.59 17.88 -0.36
N GLN A 111 -2.85 16.83 -0.61
CA GLN A 111 -3.39 15.58 -1.13
C GLN A 111 -3.85 14.70 0.02
N ARG A 112 -5.01 14.10 -0.11
CA ARG A 112 -5.55 13.12 0.83
C ARG A 112 -6.19 11.97 0.08
N LEU A 113 -5.92 10.76 0.55
CA LEU A 113 -6.68 9.56 0.24
C LEU A 113 -7.19 8.99 1.57
N PHE A 114 -8.50 8.77 1.65
CA PHE A 114 -9.13 8.12 2.79
C PHE A 114 -9.99 6.95 2.31
N VAL A 115 -9.81 5.79 2.92
CA VAL A 115 -10.53 4.56 2.60
C VAL A 115 -11.12 3.99 3.88
N ASN A 116 -12.43 3.80 3.90
CA ASN A 116 -13.14 3.25 5.05
C ASN A 116 -14.30 2.36 4.64
N SER A 117 -14.42 1.19 5.23
CA SER A 117 -15.62 0.36 5.13
C SER A 117 -16.76 0.98 5.93
N LEU A 118 -17.93 1.12 5.31
CA LEU A 118 -19.10 1.71 5.92
C LEU A 118 -19.77 0.78 6.95
N THR A 119 -19.39 -0.50 6.94
CA THR A 119 -19.82 -1.51 7.90
C THR A 119 -18.61 -2.23 8.49
N ASP A 120 -18.80 -2.95 9.60
CA ASP A 120 -17.75 -3.78 10.20
C ASP A 120 -17.63 -5.17 9.57
N THR A 121 -18.44 -5.46 8.57
CA THR A 121 -18.44 -6.74 7.86
C THR A 121 -17.50 -6.67 6.65
N PRO A 122 -16.63 -7.67 6.44
CA PRO A 122 -15.84 -7.78 5.23
C PRO A 122 -16.72 -7.79 3.97
N ASN A 123 -16.18 -7.27 2.87
CA ASN A 123 -16.88 -7.10 1.59
C ASN A 123 -18.13 -6.19 1.65
N GLY A 124 -18.35 -5.48 2.76
CA GLY A 124 -19.35 -4.42 2.82
C GLY A 124 -18.95 -3.21 1.97
N PRO A 125 -19.83 -2.22 1.83
CA PRO A 125 -19.53 -1.02 1.04
C PRO A 125 -18.29 -0.30 1.54
N ILE A 126 -17.41 0.10 0.62
CA ILE A 126 -16.18 0.86 0.91
C ILE A 126 -16.31 2.26 0.34
N GLN A 127 -16.11 3.25 1.20
CA GLN A 127 -16.00 4.64 0.83
C GLN A 127 -14.54 4.98 0.55
N VAL A 128 -14.30 5.64 -0.58
CA VAL A 128 -13.01 6.22 -0.96
C VAL A 128 -13.21 7.71 -1.14
N GLU A 129 -12.48 8.51 -0.38
CA GLU A 129 -12.43 9.96 -0.52
C GLU A 129 -11.06 10.38 -1.02
N MET A 130 -11.04 11.29 -1.97
CA MET A 130 -9.83 11.82 -2.59
C MET A 130 -9.91 13.35 -2.59
N ASP A 131 -8.88 13.99 -2.03
CA ASP A 131 -8.71 15.43 -2.10
C ASP A 131 -7.43 15.74 -2.85
N SER A 132 -7.53 16.48 -3.95
CA SER A 132 -6.40 16.97 -4.76
C SER A 132 -5.36 15.88 -5.08
N LEU A 133 -5.77 14.61 -5.20
CA LEU A 133 -4.90 13.46 -5.39
C LEU A 133 -4.27 13.48 -6.79
N ASN A 134 -2.96 13.65 -6.86
CA ASN A 134 -2.21 13.57 -8.12
C ASN A 134 -2.00 12.12 -8.52
N LEU A 135 -2.53 11.74 -9.68
CA LEU A 135 -2.43 10.37 -10.20
C LEU A 135 -1.05 10.01 -10.73
N ARG A 136 -0.26 10.98 -11.18
CA ARG A 136 1.00 10.73 -11.87
C ARG A 136 1.98 9.85 -11.07
N PRO A 137 2.24 10.09 -9.76
CA PRO A 137 3.14 9.23 -8.99
C PRO A 137 2.62 7.80 -8.81
N LEU A 138 1.30 7.63 -8.75
CA LEU A 138 0.67 6.32 -8.59
C LEU A 138 0.77 5.49 -9.87
N VAL A 139 0.53 6.12 -11.02
CA VAL A 139 0.61 5.46 -12.34
C VAL A 139 2.06 5.14 -12.69
N ALA A 140 3.01 6.00 -12.33
CA ALA A 140 4.43 5.79 -12.60
C ALA A 140 5.02 4.53 -11.92
N ILE A 141 4.39 4.03 -10.86
CA ILE A 141 4.78 2.75 -10.23
C ILE A 141 4.34 1.56 -11.08
N ALA A 142 3.16 1.67 -11.73
CA ALA A 142 2.57 0.58 -12.49
C ALA A 142 3.03 0.53 -13.95
N ALA A 143 3.37 1.68 -14.54
CA ALA A 143 3.75 1.77 -15.94
C ALA A 143 4.61 3.02 -16.20
N ASP A 144 5.88 2.81 -16.51
CA ASP A 144 6.88 3.86 -16.79
C ASP A 144 6.53 4.73 -18.01
N SER A 145 5.63 4.27 -18.89
CA SER A 145 5.28 4.91 -20.16
C SER A 145 3.84 5.45 -20.24
N MET A 146 3.04 5.31 -19.20
CA MET A 146 1.66 5.84 -19.23
C MET A 146 1.65 7.33 -18.91
N LEU A 147 1.34 8.14 -19.92
CA LEU A 147 1.11 9.59 -19.79
C LEU A 147 -0.30 9.87 -19.20
N VAL A 148 -0.65 9.20 -18.12
CA VAL A 148 -1.86 9.52 -17.37
C VAL A 148 -1.49 10.46 -16.24
N GLY A 149 -2.02 11.66 -16.29
CA GLY A 149 -1.85 12.65 -15.25
C GLY A 149 -3.19 13.33 -14.98
N GLY A 150 -3.31 13.92 -13.83
CA GLY A 150 -4.51 14.65 -13.41
C GLY A 150 -4.60 14.72 -11.91
N VAL A 151 -5.53 15.50 -11.42
CA VAL A 151 -5.86 15.65 -10.02
C VAL A 151 -7.27 15.10 -9.82
N LEU A 152 -7.41 14.16 -8.91
CA LEU A 152 -8.71 13.64 -8.49
C LEU A 152 -9.15 14.29 -7.19
N ALA A 153 -10.41 14.71 -7.15
CA ALA A 153 -11.11 15.08 -5.96
C ALA A 153 -12.54 14.51 -6.05
N GLY A 154 -13.05 14.01 -4.95
CA GLY A 154 -14.39 13.45 -4.89
C GLY A 154 -14.50 12.33 -3.88
N LYS A 155 -15.71 11.79 -3.79
CA LYS A 155 -16.07 10.68 -2.92
C LYS A 155 -16.77 9.61 -3.76
N VAL A 156 -16.33 8.38 -3.58
CA VAL A 156 -16.90 7.21 -4.26
C VAL A 156 -17.25 6.16 -3.22
N VAL A 157 -18.41 5.54 -3.34
CA VAL A 157 -18.79 4.35 -2.58
C VAL A 157 -18.83 3.16 -3.52
N LEU A 158 -17.98 2.20 -3.24
CA LEU A 158 -17.88 0.92 -3.96
C LEU A 158 -18.78 -0.10 -3.27
N GLN A 159 -19.69 -0.70 -4.03
CA GLN A 159 -20.58 -1.76 -3.56
C GLN A 159 -20.44 -2.98 -4.47
N ASN A 160 -20.64 -4.17 -3.90
CA ASN A 160 -20.62 -5.42 -4.66
C ASN A 160 -19.34 -5.63 -5.50
N TYR A 161 -18.24 -5.03 -5.10
CA TYR A 161 -16.98 -5.02 -5.86
C TYR A 161 -16.30 -6.39 -5.97
N THR A 162 -16.78 -7.39 -5.22
CA THR A 162 -16.37 -8.80 -5.35
C THR A 162 -17.27 -9.61 -6.27
N GLN A 163 -18.33 -9.00 -6.81
CA GLN A 163 -19.29 -9.66 -7.71
C GLN A 163 -19.01 -9.31 -9.17
N THR A 164 -19.66 -10.03 -10.08
CA THR A 164 -19.52 -9.83 -11.53
C THR A 164 -19.97 -8.43 -11.98
N ASN A 165 -20.90 -7.80 -11.25
CA ASN A 165 -21.41 -6.45 -11.53
C ASN A 165 -21.13 -5.54 -10.33
N PRO A 166 -19.92 -4.95 -10.20
CA PRO A 166 -19.64 -3.97 -9.18
C PRO A 166 -20.49 -2.71 -9.42
N ALA A 167 -20.99 -2.13 -8.34
CA ALA A 167 -21.71 -0.86 -8.37
C ALA A 167 -20.89 0.21 -7.66
N PHE A 168 -20.91 1.43 -8.18
CA PHE A 168 -20.29 2.61 -7.56
C PHE A 168 -21.22 3.80 -7.68
N THR A 169 -21.30 4.56 -6.60
CA THR A 169 -21.93 5.86 -6.55
C THR A 169 -20.89 6.88 -6.14
N GLY A 170 -20.86 8.05 -6.77
CA GLY A 170 -19.87 9.07 -6.49
C GLY A 170 -20.44 10.47 -6.70
N ASP A 171 -19.82 11.46 -6.04
CA ASP A 171 -20.03 12.89 -6.18
C ASP A 171 -18.76 13.56 -6.72
#